data_561f3f2ec039ceb1613c03f95dca9271
#
_entry.id   561f3f2ec039ceb1613c03f95dca9271
#
_cell.length_a   1.000
_cell.length_b   1.000
_cell.length_c   1.000
_cell.angle_alpha   90.00
_cell.angle_beta   90.00
_cell.angle_gamma   90.00
#
_symmetry.space_group_name_H-M   'P 1'
#
loop_
_entity.id
_entity.type
_entity.pdbx_description
1 polymer ?
#
loop_
_entity_poly.entity_id
_entity_poly.type
_entity_poly.pdbx_seq_one_letter_code
_entity_poly.pdbx_strand_id
1 'polypeptide(L)'
;EFNEKTIFKNIYKKKIYLKISSTTIIPINLIYKKPIKKNLKVFIFLAGSTSGVHIGWGEAKVPIDHQRIFIGADMAKQAADKGYLAVTFEQAGYGERLERILPKQTNNRTIDFANHLLLLGKSLMGNSATEISSIIDWLYSKNNFFNINKSNIYLYGHSSGGTIVQFAAALDKRIKGTLASGSVGPVRQTIGARGCGSGDGIVPGFLEWFDTKDIISLIAPRLFIALSGDQDHIFPYSGAKKVINDAKTIYKKLNAEEKIICIKVKGKHQYYNKESWEVLDKHMKF
;
A
#
# COMPACT_ATOMS: atom_id res chain seq x y z
N GLU A 1 25.44 -10.38 -3.33
CA GLU A 1 24.89 -11.47 -2.50
C GLU A 1 23.62 -10.99 -1.82
N PHE A 2 22.55 -11.77 -2.00
CA PHE A 2 21.24 -11.44 -1.42
C PHE A 2 21.19 -12.03 -0.01
N ASN A 3 21.38 -11.22 1.01
CA ASN A 3 21.36 -11.69 2.39
C ASN A 3 19.95 -12.09 2.81
N GLU A 4 19.71 -13.39 2.87
CA GLU A 4 18.54 -13.95 3.53
C GLU A 4 18.78 -13.91 5.05
N LYS A 5 17.78 -13.42 5.81
CA LYS A 5 17.83 -13.39 7.27
C LYS A 5 16.56 -13.98 7.85
N THR A 6 16.69 -14.77 8.92
CA THR A 6 15.55 -15.15 9.76
C THR A 6 15.09 -13.92 10.53
N ILE A 7 13.80 -13.61 10.49
CA ILE A 7 13.21 -12.49 11.24
C ILE A 7 12.34 -12.98 12.40
N PHE A 8 11.75 -14.16 12.29
CA PHE A 8 10.96 -14.76 13.36
C PHE A 8 10.72 -16.25 13.06
N LYS A 9 11.01 -17.16 14.01
CA LYS A 9 10.81 -18.61 13.85
C LYS A 9 11.27 -19.09 12.45
N ASN A 10 10.33 -19.57 11.62
CA ASN A 10 10.56 -20.05 10.25
C ASN A 10 10.20 -19.00 9.17
N ILE A 11 10.11 -17.72 9.53
CA ILE A 11 9.87 -16.59 8.62
C ILE A 11 11.20 -15.95 8.29
N TYR A 12 11.45 -15.79 7.00
CA TYR A 12 12.68 -15.27 6.42
C TYR A 12 12.41 -13.99 5.64
N LYS A 13 13.41 -13.13 5.62
CA LYS A 13 13.44 -11.92 4.79
C LYS A 13 14.62 -12.00 3.84
N LYS A 14 14.36 -11.74 2.56
CA LYS A 14 15.37 -11.56 1.53
C LYS A 14 15.22 -10.17 0.91
N LYS A 15 16.28 -9.37 0.93
CA LYS A 15 16.31 -8.06 0.28
C LYS A 15 16.91 -8.18 -1.11
N ILE A 16 16.28 -7.54 -2.09
CA ILE A 16 16.79 -7.40 -3.46
C ILE A 16 16.71 -5.93 -3.89
N TYR A 17 17.47 -5.58 -4.90
CA TYR A 17 17.44 -4.27 -5.54
C TYR A 17 16.97 -4.43 -6.98
N LEU A 18 15.77 -3.92 -7.28
CA LEU A 18 15.18 -3.99 -8.60
C LEU A 18 15.49 -2.70 -9.37
N LYS A 19 16.28 -2.81 -10.41
CA LYS A 19 16.52 -1.71 -11.35
C LYS A 19 15.37 -1.65 -12.35
N ILE A 20 14.59 -0.57 -12.32
CA ILE A 20 13.42 -0.36 -13.20
C ILE A 20 13.70 0.64 -14.32
N SER A 21 14.76 1.45 -14.20
CA SER A 21 15.23 2.37 -15.23
C SER A 21 16.73 2.61 -15.08
N SER A 22 17.32 3.43 -15.95
CA SER A 22 18.72 3.85 -15.83
C SER A 22 19.02 4.56 -14.52
N THR A 23 18.03 5.24 -13.93
CA THR A 23 18.19 6.12 -12.76
C THR A 23 17.43 5.62 -11.52
N THR A 24 16.58 4.59 -11.63
CA THR A 24 15.73 4.16 -10.52
C THR A 24 15.98 2.73 -10.11
N ILE A 25 16.36 2.56 -8.84
CA ILE A 25 16.51 1.27 -8.18
C ILE A 25 15.56 1.22 -6.99
N ILE A 26 14.78 0.16 -6.88
CA ILE A 26 13.81 -0.06 -5.79
C ILE A 26 14.35 -1.15 -4.86
N PRO A 27 14.60 -0.86 -3.57
CA PRO A 27 14.88 -1.90 -2.58
C PRO A 27 13.59 -2.62 -2.22
N ILE A 28 13.53 -3.92 -2.53
CA ILE A 28 12.38 -4.79 -2.29
C ILE A 28 12.75 -5.79 -1.19
N ASN A 29 11.83 -6.01 -0.26
CA ASN A 29 11.96 -7.05 0.76
C ASN A 29 10.90 -8.13 0.49
N LEU A 30 11.38 -9.36 0.33
CA LEU A 30 10.58 -10.57 0.17
C LEU A 30 10.54 -11.28 1.51
N ILE A 31 9.33 -11.48 2.05
CA ILE A 31 9.13 -12.07 3.37
C ILE A 31 8.28 -13.32 3.16
N TYR A 32 8.77 -14.46 3.65
CA TYR A 32 8.17 -15.76 3.37
C TYR A 32 8.47 -16.78 4.47
N LYS A 33 7.64 -17.80 4.54
CA LYS A 33 7.78 -18.91 5.48
C LYS A 33 8.46 -20.10 4.82
N LYS A 34 9.36 -20.77 5.52
CA LYS A 34 9.93 -22.05 5.09
C LYS A 34 9.21 -23.23 5.78
N PRO A 35 9.08 -24.39 5.12
CA PRO A 35 9.49 -24.65 3.73
C PRO A 35 8.65 -23.86 2.72
N ILE A 36 9.29 -23.42 1.61
CA ILE A 36 8.64 -22.64 0.58
C ILE A 36 7.65 -23.51 -0.19
N LYS A 37 6.38 -23.11 -0.19
CA LYS A 37 5.32 -23.80 -0.93
C LYS A 37 5.38 -23.43 -2.42
N LYS A 38 4.80 -24.28 -3.27
CA LYS A 38 4.51 -23.96 -4.67
C LYS A 38 3.23 -23.15 -4.78
N ASN A 39 3.08 -22.41 -5.88
CA ASN A 39 1.87 -21.66 -6.21
C ASN A 39 1.50 -20.61 -5.14
N LEU A 40 2.51 -19.87 -4.65
CA LEU A 40 2.35 -18.88 -3.60
C LEU A 40 1.44 -17.72 -4.04
N LYS A 41 0.47 -17.39 -3.25
CA LYS A 41 -0.24 -16.10 -3.35
C LYS A 41 0.69 -14.97 -2.95
N VAL A 42 0.55 -13.83 -3.60
CA VAL A 42 1.39 -12.65 -3.34
C VAL A 42 0.60 -11.62 -2.55
N PHE A 43 1.21 -11.09 -1.51
CA PHE A 43 0.67 -10.01 -0.69
C PHE A 43 1.64 -8.83 -0.70
N ILE A 44 1.32 -7.76 -1.42
CA ILE A 44 2.15 -6.56 -1.48
C ILE A 44 1.67 -5.59 -0.40
N PHE A 45 2.56 -5.28 0.55
CA PHE A 45 2.29 -4.38 1.67
C PHE A 45 2.95 -3.02 1.49
N LEU A 46 2.17 -1.96 1.67
CA LEU A 46 2.65 -0.58 1.73
C LEU A 46 2.36 0.04 3.09
N ALA A 47 3.41 0.48 3.74
CA ALA A 47 3.29 1.23 4.99
C ALA A 47 2.70 2.62 4.75
N GLY A 48 2.17 3.24 5.80
CA GLY A 48 1.80 4.66 5.79
C GLY A 48 3.02 5.58 5.89
N SER A 49 2.79 6.85 6.14
CA SER A 49 3.84 7.85 6.42
C SER A 49 4.54 7.53 7.74
N THR A 50 5.57 6.70 7.67
CA THR A 50 6.30 6.14 8.79
C THR A 50 7.81 6.33 8.63
N SER A 51 8.59 5.85 9.58
CA SER A 51 10.07 5.84 9.55
C SER A 51 10.65 5.01 8.39
N GLY A 52 9.84 4.12 7.81
CA GLY A 52 10.20 3.26 6.70
C GLY A 52 9.41 1.95 6.70
N VAL A 53 9.60 1.17 5.65
CA VAL A 53 8.86 -0.09 5.42
C VAL A 53 9.25 -1.21 6.40
N HIS A 54 10.32 -1.04 7.17
CA HIS A 54 10.83 -2.04 8.13
C HIS A 54 9.81 -2.43 9.21
N ILE A 55 8.86 -1.57 9.55
CA ILE A 55 7.77 -1.93 10.46
C ILE A 55 6.93 -3.11 9.93
N GLY A 56 6.83 -3.27 8.60
CA GLY A 56 6.07 -4.34 7.96
C GLY A 56 6.54 -5.76 8.28
N TRP A 57 7.78 -5.92 8.73
CA TRP A 57 8.29 -7.21 9.22
C TRP A 57 8.61 -7.19 10.72
N GLY A 58 8.17 -6.16 11.45
CA GLY A 58 8.31 -6.09 12.91
C GLY A 58 9.66 -5.57 13.41
N GLU A 59 10.43 -4.85 12.58
CA GLU A 59 11.68 -4.19 12.97
C GLU A 59 11.38 -2.75 13.38
N ALA A 60 11.79 -2.36 14.60
CA ALA A 60 11.70 -0.99 15.08
C ALA A 60 13.06 -0.29 14.92
N LYS A 61 13.08 0.91 14.33
CA LYS A 61 14.28 1.75 14.17
C LYS A 61 14.18 3.06 14.93
N VAL A 62 12.97 3.48 15.28
CA VAL A 62 12.72 4.66 16.11
C VAL A 62 11.65 4.33 17.16
N PRO A 63 11.57 5.06 18.29
CA PRO A 63 10.69 4.70 19.41
C PRO A 63 9.23 4.48 19.03
N ILE A 64 8.67 5.31 18.16
CA ILE A 64 7.27 5.20 17.72
C ILE A 64 6.96 3.91 16.94
N ASP A 65 7.97 3.27 16.37
CA ASP A 65 7.77 2.03 15.62
C ASP A 65 7.33 0.88 16.53
N HIS A 66 7.80 0.83 17.77
CA HIS A 66 7.35 -0.17 18.76
C HIS A 66 5.84 -0.12 18.95
N GLN A 67 5.29 1.08 19.10
CA GLN A 67 3.85 1.26 19.23
C GLN A 67 3.11 0.83 17.95
N ARG A 68 3.62 1.20 16.77
CA ARG A 68 3.02 0.82 15.49
C ARG A 68 3.02 -0.69 15.29
N ILE A 69 4.12 -1.35 15.60
CA ILE A 69 4.25 -2.81 15.51
C ILE A 69 3.31 -3.49 16.51
N PHE A 70 3.22 -2.97 17.73
CA PHE A 70 2.32 -3.49 18.76
C PHE A 70 0.84 -3.48 18.34
N ILE A 71 0.40 -2.45 17.61
CA ILE A 71 -0.95 -2.37 17.04
C ILE A 71 -1.08 -3.05 15.67
N GLY A 72 -0.09 -3.84 15.25
CA GLY A 72 -0.17 -4.72 14.10
C GLY A 72 0.30 -4.14 12.77
N ALA A 73 1.23 -3.19 12.77
CA ALA A 73 1.83 -2.68 11.54
C ALA A 73 2.70 -3.72 10.80
N ASP A 74 3.06 -4.84 11.43
CA ASP A 74 3.89 -5.90 10.87
C ASP A 74 3.14 -6.82 9.87
N MET A 75 2.28 -6.23 9.06
CA MET A 75 1.38 -6.92 8.13
C MET A 75 2.09 -7.83 7.13
N ALA A 76 3.29 -7.48 6.68
CA ALA A 76 4.04 -8.34 5.77
C ALA A 76 4.54 -9.62 6.46
N LYS A 77 4.96 -9.55 7.73
CA LYS A 77 5.30 -10.72 8.54
C LYS A 77 4.07 -11.59 8.78
N GLN A 78 2.94 -10.98 9.13
CA GLN A 78 1.67 -11.70 9.33
C GLN A 78 1.21 -12.40 8.05
N ALA A 79 1.34 -11.76 6.87
CA ALA A 79 1.03 -12.37 5.59
C ALA A 79 1.95 -13.59 5.31
N ALA A 80 3.24 -13.47 5.57
CA ALA A 80 4.18 -14.58 5.42
C ALA A 80 3.85 -15.76 6.37
N ASP A 81 3.44 -15.48 7.60
CA ASP A 81 3.01 -16.52 8.53
C ASP A 81 1.75 -17.26 8.06
N LYS A 82 0.85 -16.55 7.37
CA LYS A 82 -0.32 -17.14 6.69
C LYS A 82 0.02 -17.86 5.37
N GLY A 83 1.29 -17.90 4.97
CA GLY A 83 1.77 -18.64 3.81
C GLY A 83 1.77 -17.87 2.49
N TYR A 84 1.62 -16.55 2.52
CA TYR A 84 1.84 -15.70 1.35
C TYR A 84 3.33 -15.46 1.11
N LEU A 85 3.70 -15.20 -0.15
CA LEU A 85 4.90 -14.41 -0.42
C LEU A 85 4.53 -12.95 -0.16
N ALA A 86 4.97 -12.42 0.97
CA ALA A 86 4.79 -11.01 1.27
C ALA A 86 5.91 -10.21 0.61
N VAL A 87 5.52 -9.17 -0.12
CA VAL A 87 6.43 -8.25 -0.81
C VAL A 87 6.21 -6.86 -0.23
N THR A 88 7.29 -6.21 0.16
CA THR A 88 7.23 -4.83 0.58
C THR A 88 8.46 -4.09 0.08
N PHE A 89 8.33 -2.81 -0.18
CA PHE A 89 9.42 -2.01 -0.72
C PHE A 89 9.42 -0.62 -0.08
N GLU A 90 10.59 -0.02 -0.02
CA GLU A 90 10.70 1.34 0.46
C GLU A 90 10.17 2.30 -0.61
N GLN A 91 9.13 3.03 -0.27
CA GLN A 91 8.56 4.05 -1.14
C GLN A 91 9.56 5.18 -1.34
N ALA A 92 9.57 5.79 -2.51
CA ALA A 92 10.38 6.96 -2.76
C ALA A 92 10.03 8.09 -1.79
N GLY A 93 11.03 8.78 -1.26
CA GLY A 93 10.85 9.81 -0.23
C GLY A 93 10.68 9.28 1.20
N TYR A 94 10.80 7.95 1.44
CA TYR A 94 10.73 7.35 2.77
C TYR A 94 11.96 6.49 3.09
N GLY A 95 12.22 6.29 4.37
CA GLY A 95 13.20 5.36 4.90
C GLY A 95 14.57 5.45 4.24
N GLU A 96 15.02 4.38 3.60
CA GLU A 96 16.31 4.34 2.91
C GLU A 96 16.33 5.10 1.57
N ARG A 97 15.16 5.49 1.05
CA ARG A 97 15.02 6.28 -0.18
C ARG A 97 14.73 7.77 0.08
N LEU A 98 14.97 8.24 1.29
CA LEU A 98 14.96 9.66 1.61
C LEU A 98 16.11 10.37 0.89
N GLU A 99 15.85 11.53 0.32
CA GLU A 99 16.89 12.46 -0.15
C GLU A 99 17.67 12.96 1.06
N ARG A 100 18.98 12.70 1.09
CA ARG A 100 19.85 13.01 2.25
C ARG A 100 20.91 14.07 1.96
N ILE A 101 21.10 14.44 0.70
CA ILE A 101 22.27 15.21 0.24
C ILE A 101 21.93 16.68 -0.03
N LEU A 102 20.67 17.08 0.11
CA LEU A 102 20.28 18.46 -0.15
C LEU A 102 20.74 19.38 0.99
N PRO A 103 21.40 20.52 0.68
CA PRO A 103 21.99 21.41 1.69
C PRO A 103 20.93 22.20 2.49
N LYS A 104 19.71 22.33 1.95
CA LYS A 104 18.58 22.97 2.63
C LYS A 104 17.35 22.05 2.50
N GLN A 105 16.96 21.46 3.59
CA GLN A 105 15.79 20.58 3.66
C GLN A 105 14.77 21.14 4.65
N THR A 106 13.50 20.91 4.34
CA THR A 106 12.44 21.15 5.33
C THR A 106 12.45 20.01 6.37
N ASN A 107 11.64 20.17 7.41
CA ASN A 107 11.45 19.11 8.42
C ASN A 107 10.68 17.90 7.87
N ASN A 108 10.14 17.99 6.64
CA ASN A 108 9.41 16.90 5.99
C ASN A 108 10.01 16.55 4.62
N ARG A 109 11.02 15.70 4.64
CA ARG A 109 11.77 15.28 3.44
C ARG A 109 10.93 14.54 2.40
N THR A 110 9.84 13.90 2.81
CA THR A 110 8.91 13.26 1.86
C THR A 110 8.16 14.30 1.05
N ILE A 111 7.75 15.40 1.67
CA ILE A 111 7.13 16.54 0.95
C ILE A 111 8.15 17.21 0.03
N ASP A 112 9.39 17.39 0.46
CA ASP A 112 10.45 17.93 -0.39
C ASP A 112 10.61 17.08 -1.64
N PHE A 113 10.71 15.76 -1.49
CA PHE A 113 10.80 14.83 -2.62
C PHE A 113 9.55 14.89 -3.52
N ALA A 114 8.35 14.94 -2.94
CA ALA A 114 7.11 15.06 -3.69
C ALA A 114 7.08 16.34 -4.53
N ASN A 115 7.53 17.47 -3.96
CA ASN A 115 7.64 18.73 -4.67
C ASN A 115 8.65 18.69 -5.83
N HIS A 116 9.79 18.00 -5.65
CA HIS A 116 10.75 17.77 -6.74
C HIS A 116 10.15 16.95 -7.87
N LEU A 117 9.33 15.94 -7.57
CA LEU A 117 8.61 15.20 -8.60
C LEU A 117 7.62 16.09 -9.37
N LEU A 118 6.91 17.00 -8.69
CA LEU A 118 5.99 17.94 -9.34
C LEU A 118 6.71 18.85 -10.33
N LEU A 119 7.93 19.32 -10.02
CA LEU A 119 8.77 20.09 -10.95
C LEU A 119 9.11 19.31 -12.22
N LEU A 120 9.13 17.96 -12.14
CA LEU A 120 9.39 17.08 -13.26
C LEU A 120 8.11 16.62 -13.96
N GLY A 121 6.95 17.21 -13.65
CA GLY A 121 5.65 16.80 -14.19
C GLY A 121 5.17 15.43 -13.68
N LYS A 122 5.68 14.96 -12.54
CA LYS A 122 5.37 13.67 -11.92
C LYS A 122 4.69 13.90 -10.58
N SER A 123 4.01 12.87 -10.05
CA SER A 123 3.49 12.87 -8.69
C SER A 123 4.04 11.67 -7.91
N LEU A 124 4.12 11.78 -6.59
CA LEU A 124 4.54 10.66 -5.75
C LEU A 124 3.58 9.48 -5.87
N MET A 125 2.27 9.74 -5.98
CA MET A 125 1.25 8.72 -6.20
C MET A 125 1.47 7.96 -7.50
N GLY A 126 1.65 8.67 -8.62
CA GLY A 126 1.91 8.06 -9.94
C GLY A 126 3.23 7.29 -9.98
N ASN A 127 4.29 7.84 -9.39
CA ASN A 127 5.58 7.17 -9.27
C ASN A 127 5.45 5.84 -8.50
N SER A 128 4.82 5.86 -7.33
CA SER A 128 4.67 4.67 -6.49
C SER A 128 3.75 3.61 -7.12
N ALA A 129 2.68 4.02 -7.81
CA ALA A 129 1.83 3.10 -8.56
C ALA A 129 2.60 2.40 -9.68
N THR A 130 3.43 3.14 -10.42
CA THR A 130 4.31 2.58 -11.47
C THR A 130 5.34 1.61 -10.89
N GLU A 131 5.91 1.91 -9.73
CA GLU A 131 6.84 1.02 -9.03
C GLU A 131 6.18 -0.31 -8.64
N ILE A 132 4.92 -0.29 -8.19
CA ILE A 132 4.16 -1.53 -7.91
C ILE A 132 3.99 -2.36 -9.18
N SER A 133 3.62 -1.76 -10.31
CA SER A 133 3.52 -2.47 -11.60
C SER A 133 4.85 -3.08 -12.02
N SER A 134 5.96 -2.36 -11.84
CA SER A 134 7.30 -2.87 -12.14
C SER A 134 7.70 -4.05 -11.23
N ILE A 135 7.29 -4.02 -9.97
CA ILE A 135 7.48 -5.14 -9.04
C ILE A 135 6.67 -6.36 -9.51
N ILE A 136 5.43 -6.16 -9.99
CA ILE A 136 4.60 -7.24 -10.53
C ILE A 136 5.22 -7.80 -11.82
N ASP A 137 5.80 -6.95 -12.69
CA ASP A 137 6.53 -7.39 -13.87
C ASP A 137 7.71 -8.30 -13.50
N TRP A 138 8.49 -7.90 -12.49
CA TRP A 138 9.59 -8.72 -11.98
C TRP A 138 9.08 -10.03 -11.38
N LEU A 139 7.99 -10.01 -10.61
CA LEU A 139 7.38 -11.22 -10.05
C LEU A 139 6.94 -12.20 -11.15
N TYR A 140 6.55 -11.71 -12.32
CA TYR A 140 6.15 -12.52 -13.48
C TYR A 140 7.33 -13.00 -14.31
N SER A 141 8.49 -12.40 -14.14
CA SER A 141 9.70 -12.71 -14.92
C SER A 141 10.32 -14.05 -14.49
N LYS A 142 11.24 -14.56 -15.31
CA LYS A 142 12.07 -15.73 -14.98
C LYS A 142 13.09 -15.46 -13.86
N ASN A 143 13.34 -14.19 -13.54
CA ASN A 143 14.27 -13.79 -12.48
C ASN A 143 13.67 -13.86 -11.08
N ASN A 144 12.37 -14.15 -10.97
CA ASN A 144 11.73 -14.42 -9.70
C ASN A 144 12.11 -15.81 -9.17
N PHE A 145 12.49 -15.86 -7.91
CA PHE A 145 12.95 -17.10 -7.25
C PHE A 145 11.81 -17.99 -6.73
N PHE A 146 10.58 -17.52 -6.80
CA PHE A 146 9.42 -18.15 -6.18
C PHE A 146 8.44 -18.63 -7.25
N ASN A 147 7.87 -19.80 -7.03
CA ASN A 147 6.73 -20.25 -7.81
C ASN A 147 5.48 -19.56 -7.27
N ILE A 148 5.03 -18.50 -7.94
CA ILE A 148 3.88 -17.69 -7.53
C ILE A 148 2.63 -18.03 -8.33
N ASN A 149 1.47 -17.79 -7.70
CA ASN A 149 0.18 -17.78 -8.37
C ASN A 149 -0.06 -16.38 -8.98
N LYS A 150 0.15 -16.27 -10.29
CA LYS A 150 0.02 -15.00 -11.02
C LYS A 150 -1.39 -14.39 -10.98
N SER A 151 -2.42 -15.22 -10.71
CA SER A 151 -3.81 -14.77 -10.60
C SER A 151 -4.18 -14.30 -9.19
N ASN A 152 -3.28 -14.42 -8.21
CA ASN A 152 -3.55 -14.11 -6.82
C ASN A 152 -2.53 -13.13 -6.25
N ILE A 153 -2.55 -11.90 -6.78
CA ILE A 153 -1.78 -10.76 -6.26
C ILE A 153 -2.75 -9.82 -5.53
N TYR A 154 -2.46 -9.55 -4.27
CA TYR A 154 -3.25 -8.70 -3.40
C TYR A 154 -2.44 -7.53 -2.87
N LEU A 155 -3.07 -6.37 -2.78
CA LEU A 155 -2.47 -5.18 -2.18
C LEU A 155 -3.08 -4.87 -0.83
N TYR A 156 -2.25 -4.49 0.11
CA TYR A 156 -2.65 -3.87 1.36
C TYR A 156 -1.85 -2.59 1.58
N GLY A 157 -2.52 -1.49 1.87
CA GLY A 157 -1.87 -0.25 2.24
C GLY A 157 -2.59 0.46 3.39
N HIS A 158 -1.81 1.13 4.24
CA HIS A 158 -2.35 1.97 5.31
C HIS A 158 -1.99 3.43 5.07
N SER A 159 -2.91 4.37 5.34
CA SER A 159 -2.68 5.81 5.24
C SER A 159 -2.13 6.18 3.84
N SER A 160 -0.98 6.83 3.70
CA SER A 160 -0.37 7.15 2.39
C SER A 160 -0.18 5.89 1.53
N GLY A 161 0.28 4.78 2.10
CA GLY A 161 0.35 3.50 1.38
C GLY A 161 -1.03 3.00 0.92
N GLY A 162 -2.08 3.26 1.70
CA GLY A 162 -3.46 2.96 1.33
C GLY A 162 -3.97 3.82 0.17
N THR A 163 -3.55 5.07 0.07
CA THR A 163 -3.84 5.91 -1.09
C THR A 163 -3.14 5.37 -2.35
N ILE A 164 -1.86 5.01 -2.24
CA ILE A 164 -1.08 4.46 -3.35
C ILE A 164 -1.70 3.17 -3.90
N VAL A 165 -2.14 2.24 -3.04
CA VAL A 165 -2.71 0.97 -3.52
C VAL A 165 -4.03 1.16 -4.26
N GLN A 166 -4.78 2.24 -4.02
CA GLN A 166 -5.97 2.59 -4.79
C GLN A 166 -5.58 2.92 -6.25
N PHE A 167 -4.60 3.80 -6.45
CA PHE A 167 -4.10 4.15 -7.78
C PHE A 167 -3.46 2.94 -8.49
N ALA A 168 -2.62 2.18 -7.79
CA ALA A 168 -1.99 0.99 -8.36
C ALA A 168 -3.02 -0.04 -8.82
N ALA A 169 -4.06 -0.30 -8.01
CA ALA A 169 -5.11 -1.24 -8.37
C ALA A 169 -5.97 -0.75 -9.53
N ALA A 170 -6.20 0.55 -9.65
CA ALA A 170 -6.92 1.13 -10.79
C ALA A 170 -6.13 0.96 -12.10
N LEU A 171 -4.80 1.14 -12.06
CA LEU A 171 -3.91 1.13 -13.21
C LEU A 171 -3.46 -0.28 -13.63
N ASP A 172 -3.35 -1.23 -12.68
CA ASP A 172 -2.85 -2.58 -12.96
C ASP A 172 -3.92 -3.66 -12.73
N LYS A 173 -4.43 -4.20 -13.82
CA LYS A 173 -5.50 -5.23 -13.81
C LYS A 173 -5.06 -6.59 -13.26
N ARG A 174 -3.76 -6.84 -13.09
CA ARG A 174 -3.22 -8.07 -12.52
C ARG A 174 -3.47 -8.17 -11.01
N ILE A 175 -3.78 -7.06 -10.36
CA ILE A 175 -4.11 -7.00 -8.94
C ILE A 175 -5.53 -7.54 -8.74
N LYS A 176 -5.63 -8.63 -7.99
CA LYS A 176 -6.88 -9.38 -7.77
C LYS A 176 -7.78 -8.73 -6.73
N GLY A 177 -7.18 -8.16 -5.71
CA GLY A 177 -7.91 -7.48 -4.63
C GLY A 177 -7.03 -6.52 -3.86
N THR A 178 -7.68 -5.53 -3.25
CA THR A 178 -7.01 -4.41 -2.57
C THR A 178 -7.72 -4.08 -1.28
N LEU A 179 -6.96 -3.91 -0.20
CA LEU A 179 -7.43 -3.33 1.06
C LEU A 179 -6.70 -2.01 1.32
N ALA A 180 -7.49 -0.94 1.39
CA ALA A 180 -7.05 0.41 1.72
C ALA A 180 -7.52 0.77 3.14
N SER A 181 -6.59 0.81 4.09
CA SER A 181 -6.84 1.07 5.50
C SER A 181 -6.55 2.54 5.85
N GLY A 182 -7.51 3.25 6.45
CA GLY A 182 -7.35 4.64 6.88
C GLY A 182 -6.87 5.58 5.76
N SER A 183 -7.46 5.46 4.54
CA SER A 183 -6.97 6.19 3.37
C SER A 183 -8.04 6.52 2.33
N VAL A 184 -9.27 6.10 2.54
CA VAL A 184 -10.37 6.33 1.61
C VAL A 184 -11.20 7.53 2.07
N GLY A 185 -11.44 8.46 1.16
CA GLY A 185 -12.30 9.64 1.37
C GLY A 185 -12.22 10.58 0.18
N PRO A 186 -13.21 11.46 -0.02
CA PRO A 186 -13.14 12.48 -1.07
C PRO A 186 -11.87 13.34 -0.88
N VAL A 187 -11.15 13.63 -1.96
CA VAL A 187 -9.89 14.41 -1.88
C VAL A 187 -10.13 15.78 -1.24
N ARG A 188 -11.25 16.43 -1.50
CA ARG A 188 -11.60 17.72 -0.86
C ARG A 188 -11.73 17.62 0.66
N GLN A 189 -12.18 16.49 1.18
CA GLN A 189 -12.37 16.27 2.63
C GLN A 189 -11.14 15.68 3.33
N THR A 190 -10.18 15.21 2.58
CA THR A 190 -8.96 14.58 3.09
C THR A 190 -7.74 15.46 2.81
N ILE A 191 -7.13 15.32 1.66
CA ILE A 191 -5.93 16.06 1.27
C ILE A 191 -6.22 17.55 1.15
N GLY A 192 -7.33 17.94 0.51
CA GLY A 192 -7.71 19.34 0.30
C GLY A 192 -8.14 20.08 1.57
N ALA A 193 -8.63 19.39 2.58
CA ALA A 193 -9.04 20.00 3.84
C ALA A 193 -7.87 20.18 4.84
N ARG A 194 -6.77 19.49 4.61
CA ARG A 194 -5.55 19.67 5.42
C ARG A 194 -4.76 20.85 4.84
N GLY A 195 -4.30 21.72 5.70
CA GLY A 195 -3.32 22.71 5.31
C GLY A 195 -2.12 22.08 4.59
N CYS A 196 -0.97 22.67 4.55
CA CYS A 196 0.20 22.31 3.75
C CYS A 196 0.80 20.89 3.92
N GLY A 197 0.17 19.97 4.65
CA GLY A 197 0.80 18.76 5.14
C GLY A 197 0.72 17.51 4.24
N SER A 198 0.28 17.60 2.99
CA SER A 198 -0.04 16.41 2.19
C SER A 198 0.45 16.47 0.74
N GLY A 199 1.59 17.11 0.49
CA GLY A 199 2.21 17.17 -0.84
C GLY A 199 2.45 15.79 -1.46
N ASP A 200 2.66 14.77 -0.61
CA ASP A 200 2.78 13.37 -1.00
C ASP A 200 1.51 12.79 -1.64
N GLY A 201 0.34 13.36 -1.35
CA GLY A 201 -0.95 12.93 -1.92
C GLY A 201 -1.41 13.71 -3.16
N ILE A 202 -0.67 14.73 -3.61
CA ILE A 202 -1.10 15.61 -4.70
C ILE A 202 -0.85 14.95 -6.06
N VAL A 203 -1.88 14.97 -6.91
CA VAL A 203 -1.81 14.69 -8.34
C VAL A 203 -2.33 15.94 -9.05
N PRO A 204 -1.48 16.66 -9.83
CA PRO A 204 -1.87 17.91 -10.50
C PRO A 204 -3.09 17.72 -11.41
N GLY A 205 -4.05 18.65 -11.36
CA GLY A 205 -5.27 18.62 -12.17
C GLY A 205 -6.28 17.54 -11.79
N PHE A 206 -6.02 16.72 -10.75
CA PHE A 206 -6.86 15.56 -10.42
C PHE A 206 -8.32 15.91 -10.19
N LEU A 207 -8.61 16.96 -9.42
CA LEU A 207 -9.97 17.38 -9.09
C LEU A 207 -10.72 18.10 -10.22
N GLU A 208 -10.07 18.36 -11.34
CA GLU A 208 -10.74 18.88 -12.55
C GLU A 208 -11.61 17.77 -13.21
N TRP A 209 -11.17 16.49 -13.09
CA TRP A 209 -11.75 15.38 -13.81
C TRP A 209 -12.21 14.23 -12.93
N PHE A 210 -11.58 14.07 -11.75
CA PHE A 210 -11.74 12.88 -10.90
C PHE A 210 -11.89 13.25 -9.43
N ASP A 211 -12.40 12.29 -8.66
CA ASP A 211 -12.22 12.20 -7.23
C ASP A 211 -11.95 10.71 -6.86
N THR A 212 -11.70 10.40 -5.62
CA THR A 212 -11.38 9.05 -5.12
C THR A 212 -12.39 8.00 -5.57
N LYS A 213 -13.68 8.34 -5.64
CA LYS A 213 -14.73 7.42 -6.13
C LYS A 213 -14.48 6.93 -7.56
N ASP A 214 -13.92 7.77 -8.42
CA ASP A 214 -13.67 7.45 -9.82
C ASP A 214 -12.50 6.48 -9.93
N ILE A 215 -11.43 6.69 -9.15
CA ILE A 215 -10.29 5.76 -9.06
C ILE A 215 -10.74 4.39 -8.57
N ILE A 216 -11.56 4.33 -7.50
CA ILE A 216 -12.07 3.06 -6.98
C ILE A 216 -13.01 2.38 -7.98
N SER A 217 -13.79 3.14 -8.73
CA SER A 217 -14.65 2.61 -9.79
C SER A 217 -13.87 1.90 -10.90
N LEU A 218 -12.65 2.34 -11.22
CA LEU A 218 -11.75 1.68 -12.19
C LEU A 218 -11.23 0.32 -11.70
N ILE A 219 -11.33 0.02 -10.41
CA ILE A 219 -10.93 -1.28 -9.86
C ILE A 219 -11.98 -2.36 -10.15
N ALA A 220 -13.24 -1.97 -10.35
CA ALA A 220 -14.33 -2.90 -10.62
C ALA A 220 -14.02 -3.81 -11.84
N PRO A 221 -14.45 -5.08 -11.84
CA PRO A 221 -15.22 -5.80 -10.82
C PRO A 221 -14.35 -6.53 -9.76
N ARG A 222 -13.09 -6.13 -9.57
CA ARG A 222 -12.13 -6.74 -8.64
C ARG A 222 -12.44 -6.33 -7.19
N LEU A 223 -11.97 -7.13 -6.24
CA LEU A 223 -12.20 -6.88 -4.82
C LEU A 223 -11.55 -5.56 -4.37
N PHE A 224 -12.34 -4.70 -3.74
CA PHE A 224 -11.87 -3.50 -3.06
C PHE A 224 -12.48 -3.39 -1.66
N ILE A 225 -11.63 -3.21 -0.66
CA ILE A 225 -12.02 -3.08 0.74
C ILE A 225 -11.49 -1.75 1.29
N ALA A 226 -12.39 -0.89 1.75
CA ALA A 226 -12.06 0.28 2.55
C ALA A 226 -12.26 -0.06 4.03
N LEU A 227 -11.24 0.17 4.85
CA LEU A 227 -11.31 -0.01 6.30
C LEU A 227 -10.97 1.31 6.98
N SER A 228 -11.86 1.82 7.82
CA SER A 228 -11.71 3.14 8.47
C SER A 228 -12.12 3.12 9.93
N GLY A 229 -11.33 3.78 10.78
CA GLY A 229 -11.67 4.03 12.16
C GLY A 229 -12.85 5.00 12.30
N ASP A 230 -13.72 4.77 13.27
CA ASP A 230 -14.86 5.65 13.53
C ASP A 230 -14.47 7.01 14.15
N GLN A 231 -13.25 7.10 14.68
CA GLN A 231 -12.61 8.30 15.22
C GLN A 231 -11.40 8.77 14.39
N ASP A 232 -11.27 8.27 13.14
CA ASP A 232 -10.20 8.70 12.25
C ASP A 232 -10.48 10.14 11.80
N HIS A 233 -9.66 11.08 12.28
CA HIS A 233 -9.77 12.50 11.93
C HIS A 233 -9.05 12.85 10.63
N ILE A 234 -8.23 11.94 10.10
CA ILE A 234 -7.47 12.14 8.85
C ILE A 234 -8.28 11.64 7.65
N PHE A 235 -8.84 10.43 7.77
CA PHE A 235 -9.73 9.82 6.79
C PHE A 235 -11.03 9.37 7.47
N PRO A 236 -11.96 10.30 7.76
CA PRO A 236 -13.18 9.99 8.47
C PRO A 236 -14.00 8.90 7.79
N TYR A 237 -14.56 7.98 8.58
CA TYR A 237 -15.40 6.89 8.06
C TYR A 237 -16.55 7.38 7.19
N SER A 238 -17.15 8.55 7.52
CA SER A 238 -18.24 9.13 6.71
C SER A 238 -17.80 9.43 5.27
N GLY A 239 -16.56 9.91 5.09
CA GLY A 239 -15.96 10.12 3.78
C GLY A 239 -15.72 8.82 3.03
N ALA A 240 -15.17 7.81 3.71
CA ALA A 240 -14.97 6.47 3.14
C ALA A 240 -16.31 5.85 2.69
N LYS A 241 -17.33 5.90 3.57
CA LYS A 241 -18.68 5.39 3.26
C LYS A 241 -19.27 6.09 2.03
N LYS A 242 -19.13 7.42 1.94
CA LYS A 242 -19.61 8.18 0.78
C LYS A 242 -18.94 7.70 -0.51
N VAL A 243 -17.62 7.66 -0.55
CA VAL A 243 -16.83 7.25 -1.72
C VAL A 243 -17.22 5.82 -2.17
N ILE A 244 -17.31 4.89 -1.22
CA ILE A 244 -17.67 3.51 -1.51
C ILE A 244 -19.11 3.40 -2.05
N ASN A 245 -20.07 4.12 -1.47
CA ASN A 245 -21.45 4.14 -1.98
C ASN A 245 -21.53 4.70 -3.40
N ASP A 246 -20.79 5.76 -3.71
CA ASP A 246 -20.74 6.35 -5.04
C ASP A 246 -20.12 5.36 -6.06
N ALA A 247 -19.00 4.73 -5.73
CA ALA A 247 -18.32 3.74 -6.59
C ALA A 247 -19.13 2.44 -6.76
N LYS A 248 -19.96 2.08 -5.76
CA LYS A 248 -20.82 0.88 -5.77
C LYS A 248 -21.76 0.83 -6.95
N THR A 249 -22.15 1.98 -7.48
CA THR A 249 -23.00 2.08 -8.69
C THR A 249 -22.37 1.40 -9.90
N ILE A 250 -21.05 1.51 -10.06
CA ILE A 250 -20.32 0.87 -11.16
C ILE A 250 -20.15 -0.63 -10.88
N TYR A 251 -19.82 -1.01 -9.64
CA TYR A 251 -19.75 -2.43 -9.26
C TYR A 251 -21.07 -3.15 -9.49
N LYS A 252 -22.22 -2.51 -9.17
CA LYS A 252 -23.55 -3.05 -9.43
C LYS A 252 -23.81 -3.26 -10.91
N LYS A 253 -23.44 -2.30 -11.78
CA LYS A 253 -23.57 -2.44 -13.25
C LYS A 253 -22.75 -3.61 -13.80
N LEU A 254 -21.68 -4.02 -13.09
CA LEU A 254 -20.82 -5.15 -13.46
C LEU A 254 -21.15 -6.44 -12.70
N ASN A 255 -22.29 -6.51 -12.01
CA ASN A 255 -22.74 -7.65 -11.19
C ASN A 255 -21.68 -8.11 -10.16
N ALA A 256 -21.03 -7.16 -9.48
CA ALA A 256 -19.93 -7.40 -8.53
C ALA A 256 -20.08 -6.57 -7.25
N GLU A 257 -21.30 -6.21 -6.87
CA GLU A 257 -21.60 -5.33 -5.72
C GLU A 257 -21.02 -5.86 -4.40
N GLU A 258 -20.93 -7.18 -4.25
CA GLU A 258 -20.36 -7.86 -3.08
C GLU A 258 -18.84 -7.72 -2.97
N LYS A 259 -18.18 -7.25 -4.03
CA LYS A 259 -16.70 -7.08 -4.07
C LYS A 259 -16.23 -5.68 -3.69
N ILE A 260 -17.14 -4.75 -3.44
CA ILE A 260 -16.80 -3.44 -2.90
C ILE A 260 -17.34 -3.30 -1.48
N ILE A 261 -16.43 -3.17 -0.50
CA ILE A 261 -16.74 -3.32 0.91
C ILE A 261 -16.22 -2.10 1.69
N CYS A 262 -17.04 -1.59 2.61
CA CYS A 262 -16.65 -0.54 3.56
C CYS A 262 -16.78 -1.07 4.99
N ILE A 263 -15.68 -1.13 5.71
CA ILE A 263 -15.61 -1.61 7.10
C ILE A 263 -15.40 -0.43 8.03
N LYS A 264 -16.31 -0.31 9.00
CA LYS A 264 -16.16 0.61 10.15
C LYS A 264 -15.55 -0.14 11.31
N VAL A 265 -14.46 0.36 11.86
CA VAL A 265 -13.83 -0.18 13.06
C VAL A 265 -13.80 0.85 14.17
N LYS A 266 -13.77 0.41 15.42
CA LYS A 266 -13.66 1.32 16.56
C LYS A 266 -12.21 1.75 16.73
N GLY A 267 -11.95 3.08 16.64
CA GLY A 267 -10.62 3.63 16.91
C GLY A 267 -10.25 4.80 16.00
N LYS A 268 -9.02 5.26 16.17
CA LYS A 268 -8.43 6.45 15.52
C LYS A 268 -7.72 6.07 14.20
N HIS A 269 -6.87 6.96 13.70
CA HIS A 269 -6.00 6.71 12.56
C HIS A 269 -4.86 5.77 12.94
N GLN A 270 -5.03 4.46 12.72
CA GLN A 270 -4.07 3.42 13.13
C GLN A 270 -4.20 2.14 12.31
N TYR A 271 -3.27 1.21 12.49
CA TYR A 271 -3.38 -0.14 11.93
C TYR A 271 -4.47 -0.95 12.65
N TYR A 272 -5.19 -1.76 11.88
CA TYR A 272 -6.27 -2.64 12.32
C TYR A 272 -6.03 -4.05 11.78
N ASN A 273 -4.98 -4.71 12.26
CA ASN A 273 -4.55 -6.00 11.72
C ASN A 273 -5.60 -7.11 11.87
N LYS A 274 -6.24 -7.20 13.03
CA LYS A 274 -7.27 -8.21 13.30
C LYS A 274 -8.43 -8.09 12.31
N GLU A 275 -9.05 -6.93 12.24
CA GLU A 275 -10.19 -6.65 11.37
C GLU A 275 -9.80 -6.74 9.88
N SER A 276 -8.58 -6.34 9.55
CA SER A 276 -8.03 -6.49 8.20
C SER A 276 -7.96 -7.98 7.81
N TRP A 277 -7.41 -8.84 8.68
CA TRP A 277 -7.34 -10.27 8.37
C TRP A 277 -8.69 -10.95 8.38
N GLU A 278 -9.60 -10.59 9.27
CA GLU A 278 -10.97 -11.12 9.28
C GLU A 278 -11.67 -10.92 7.92
N VAL A 279 -11.56 -9.72 7.35
CA VAL A 279 -12.19 -9.43 6.05
C VAL A 279 -11.41 -10.02 4.89
N LEU A 280 -10.08 -10.02 4.93
CA LEU A 280 -9.23 -10.61 3.89
C LEU A 280 -9.43 -12.13 3.81
N ASP A 281 -9.41 -12.84 4.95
CA ASP A 281 -9.60 -14.30 5.01
C ASP A 281 -10.99 -14.70 4.49
N LYS A 282 -12.02 -13.86 4.73
CA LYS A 282 -13.37 -14.07 4.20
C LYS A 282 -13.45 -13.96 2.68
N HIS A 283 -12.76 -12.98 2.08
CA HIS A 283 -12.93 -12.62 0.67
C HIS A 283 -11.79 -13.12 -0.23
N MET A 284 -10.62 -13.44 0.34
CA MET A 284 -9.48 -14.00 -0.37
C MET A 284 -9.39 -15.52 -0.23
N LYS A 285 -10.54 -16.22 -0.22
CA LYS A 285 -10.65 -17.66 0.03
C LYS A 285 -9.51 -18.45 -0.64
N PHE A 286 -8.92 -19.32 0.16
CA PHE A 286 -7.86 -20.26 -0.22
C PHE A 286 -8.37 -21.38 -1.11
#